data_d1b185012ed19ad5996bd2aaca1d628c
#
_entry.id   d1b185012ed19ad5996bd2aaca1d628c
#
_cell.length_a   1.000
_cell.length_b   1.000
_cell.length_c   1.000
_cell.angle_alpha   90.00
_cell.angle_beta   90.00
_cell.angle_gamma   90.00
#
_symmetry.space_group_name_H-M   'P 1'
#
loop_
_entity.id
_entity.type
_entity.pdbx_description
1 polymer ?
#
loop_
_entity_poly.entity_id
_entity_poly.type
_entity_poly.pdbx_seq_one_letter_code
_entity_poly.pdbx_strand_id
1 'polypeptide(L)'
;MRRARASKSTPYGHLQTNLRSVSLKRHLYTLAMYLAMPVILYRLAFRGLRNRGYFKRWLERFGWFDADIRSSIWVHAVSVGEFNAAMPLIEALLAAHPNDTMVVTTITPTGSERVVKRLGSRVFHVYLPYDLPSAIKRFMARVKPRIAVVMETEIWPNLYFACNSSGIPIFIANARLSERSLRGYGPAIALMREAVQCATLVAAQSHGDAERFRRLGVNEDKLQ
;
A
#
# COMPACT_ATOMS: atom_id res chain seq x y z
N MET A 1 44.80 13.88 -44.00
CA MET A 1 44.18 14.26 -42.71
C MET A 1 42.70 13.92 -42.76
N ARG A 2 42.30 12.76 -42.16
CA ARG A 2 40.88 12.36 -42.02
C ARG A 2 40.49 12.56 -40.57
N ARG A 3 39.55 13.48 -40.31
CA ARG A 3 38.97 13.69 -38.95
C ARG A 3 37.92 12.61 -38.66
N ALA A 4 38.18 11.80 -37.65
CA ALA A 4 37.20 10.89 -37.07
C ALA A 4 36.12 11.68 -36.32
N ARG A 5 34.85 11.51 -36.70
CA ARG A 5 33.70 11.98 -35.94
C ARG A 5 33.43 10.98 -34.82
N ALA A 6 33.69 11.39 -33.60
CA ALA A 6 33.24 10.65 -32.42
C ALA A 6 31.72 10.84 -32.23
N SER A 7 30.97 9.78 -32.31
CA SER A 7 29.55 9.71 -31.96
C SER A 7 29.42 9.84 -30.46
N LYS A 8 28.87 10.96 -29.98
CA LYS A 8 28.47 11.13 -28.58
C LYS A 8 27.13 10.42 -28.36
N SER A 9 27.18 9.19 -27.85
CA SER A 9 26.02 8.52 -27.29
C SER A 9 25.67 9.19 -25.96
N THR A 10 24.55 9.87 -25.92
CA THR A 10 24.03 10.51 -24.70
C THR A 10 23.50 9.45 -23.71
N PRO A 11 23.89 9.48 -22.42
CA PRO A 11 23.47 8.48 -21.43
C PRO A 11 21.99 8.58 -21.02
N TYR A 12 21.22 9.48 -21.59
CA TYR A 12 19.83 9.74 -21.23
C TYR A 12 18.77 8.87 -21.93
N GLY A 13 19.14 8.08 -22.93
CA GLY A 13 18.19 7.27 -23.72
C GLY A 13 17.53 6.14 -22.92
N HIS A 14 18.26 5.52 -21.99
CA HIS A 14 17.76 4.39 -21.17
C HIS A 14 16.83 4.82 -20.03
N LEU A 15 16.97 6.03 -19.50
CA LEU A 15 16.10 6.56 -18.45
C LEU A 15 14.69 6.89 -19.00
N GLN A 16 14.59 7.42 -20.19
CA GLN A 16 13.30 7.78 -20.79
C GLN A 16 12.45 6.57 -21.21
N THR A 17 13.09 5.48 -21.66
CA THR A 17 12.39 4.24 -22.00
C THR A 17 11.84 3.54 -20.77
N ASN A 18 12.56 3.53 -19.66
CA ASN A 18 12.08 2.95 -18.40
C ASN A 18 10.89 3.73 -17.82
N LEU A 19 10.94 5.05 -17.80
CA LEU A 19 9.85 5.89 -17.28
C LEU A 19 8.53 5.72 -18.08
N ARG A 20 8.63 5.57 -19.42
CA ARG A 20 7.46 5.32 -20.28
C ARG A 20 6.84 3.93 -20.05
N SER A 21 7.66 2.90 -19.83
CA SER A 21 7.18 1.53 -19.60
C SER A 21 6.50 1.38 -18.23
N VAL A 22 7.01 2.00 -17.18
CA VAL A 22 6.39 2.07 -15.87
C VAL A 22 5.02 2.74 -15.95
N SER A 23 4.94 3.86 -16.67
CA SER A 23 3.69 4.60 -16.89
C SER A 23 2.63 3.73 -17.57
N LEU A 24 2.98 2.99 -18.63
CA LEU A 24 2.03 2.14 -19.37
C LEU A 24 1.49 1.00 -18.49
N LYS A 25 2.34 0.26 -17.80
CA LYS A 25 1.92 -0.85 -16.92
C LYS A 25 0.98 -0.36 -15.82
N ARG A 26 1.28 0.79 -15.22
CA ARG A 26 0.43 1.42 -14.23
C ARG A 26 -0.93 1.82 -14.80
N HIS A 27 -0.96 2.39 -16.01
CA HIS A 27 -2.22 2.75 -16.65
C HIS A 27 -3.07 1.52 -16.98
N LEU A 28 -2.45 0.44 -17.49
CA LEU A 28 -3.13 -0.83 -17.75
C LEU A 28 -3.70 -1.45 -16.47
N TYR A 29 -2.92 -1.45 -15.38
CA TYR A 29 -3.38 -1.90 -14.07
C TYR A 29 -4.56 -1.05 -13.58
N THR A 30 -4.44 0.26 -13.66
CA THR A 30 -5.48 1.20 -13.25
C THR A 30 -6.77 0.98 -14.06
N LEU A 31 -6.65 0.81 -15.38
CA LEU A 31 -7.79 0.48 -16.25
C LEU A 31 -8.43 -0.85 -15.84
N ALA A 32 -7.60 -1.88 -15.61
CA ALA A 32 -8.09 -3.19 -15.14
C ALA A 32 -8.82 -3.07 -13.80
N MET A 33 -8.32 -2.25 -12.86
CA MET A 33 -9.00 -1.98 -11.58
C MET A 33 -10.36 -1.30 -11.78
N TYR A 34 -10.47 -0.31 -12.68
CA TYR A 34 -11.76 0.31 -13.00
C TYR A 34 -12.72 -0.69 -13.65
N LEU A 35 -12.25 -1.51 -14.58
CA LEU A 35 -13.06 -2.55 -15.23
C LEU A 35 -13.49 -3.66 -14.25
N ALA A 36 -12.68 -3.95 -13.24
CA ALA A 36 -13.01 -4.91 -12.18
C ALA A 36 -14.01 -4.35 -11.15
N MET A 37 -14.20 -3.02 -11.07
CA MET A 37 -15.07 -2.40 -10.06
C MET A 37 -16.49 -2.99 -10.01
N PRO A 38 -17.23 -3.18 -11.11
CA PRO A 38 -18.56 -3.79 -11.04
C PRO A 38 -18.55 -5.16 -10.35
N VAL A 39 -17.54 -5.99 -10.66
CA VAL A 39 -17.37 -7.32 -10.05
C VAL A 39 -17.03 -7.20 -8.56
N ILE A 40 -16.15 -6.28 -8.19
CA ILE A 40 -15.77 -6.01 -6.80
C ILE A 40 -17.00 -5.57 -5.99
N LEU A 41 -17.79 -4.65 -6.55
CA LEU A 41 -19.00 -4.14 -5.91
C LEU A 41 -20.07 -5.22 -5.78
N TYR A 42 -20.26 -6.04 -6.81
CA TYR A 42 -21.17 -7.19 -6.75
C TYR A 42 -20.75 -8.17 -5.63
N ARG A 43 -19.46 -8.52 -5.56
CA ARG A 43 -18.95 -9.38 -4.49
C ARG A 43 -19.08 -8.74 -3.11
N LEU A 44 -18.88 -7.44 -3.00
CA LEU A 44 -19.08 -6.70 -1.75
C LEU A 44 -20.56 -6.75 -1.34
N ALA A 45 -21.48 -6.49 -2.25
CA ALA A 45 -22.92 -6.58 -2.02
C ALA A 45 -23.33 -7.99 -1.58
N PHE A 46 -22.85 -9.02 -2.29
CA PHE A 46 -23.12 -10.42 -1.93
C PHE A 46 -22.61 -10.79 -0.53
N ARG A 47 -21.38 -10.32 -0.18
CA ARG A 47 -20.85 -10.47 1.19
C ARG A 47 -21.69 -9.70 2.21
N GLY A 48 -22.19 -8.51 1.82
CA GLY A 48 -23.04 -7.66 2.65
C GLY A 48 -24.40 -8.32 2.99
N LEU A 49 -24.95 -9.14 2.10
CA LEU A 49 -26.16 -9.93 2.38
C LEU A 49 -25.94 -10.95 3.49
N ARG A 50 -24.71 -11.52 3.59
CA ARG A 50 -24.35 -12.46 4.66
C ARG A 50 -23.88 -11.76 5.93
N ASN A 51 -23.22 -10.61 5.80
CA ASN A 51 -22.74 -9.82 6.92
C ASN A 51 -22.97 -8.32 6.61
N ARG A 52 -24.01 -7.74 7.22
CA ARG A 52 -24.40 -6.33 7.05
C ARG A 52 -23.28 -5.32 7.36
N GLY A 53 -22.25 -5.74 8.08
CA GLY A 53 -21.05 -4.92 8.34
C GLY A 53 -20.36 -4.44 7.05
N TYR A 54 -20.46 -5.19 5.93
CA TYR A 54 -19.90 -4.78 4.65
C TYR A 54 -20.63 -3.60 4.00
N PHE A 55 -21.88 -3.32 4.35
CA PHE A 55 -22.63 -2.16 3.87
C PHE A 55 -22.38 -0.91 4.69
N LYS A 56 -21.83 -1.06 5.91
CA LYS A 56 -21.49 0.10 6.74
C LYS A 56 -20.25 0.81 6.18
N ARG A 57 -20.27 2.14 6.26
CA ARG A 57 -19.12 2.99 5.93
C ARG A 57 -18.54 2.73 4.53
N TRP A 58 -19.40 2.39 3.58
CA TRP A 58 -19.02 2.00 2.22
C TRP A 58 -18.23 3.09 1.49
N LEU A 59 -18.62 4.36 1.64
CA LEU A 59 -18.01 5.50 0.96
C LEU A 59 -16.53 5.66 1.29
N GLU A 60 -16.09 5.20 2.47
CA GLU A 60 -14.68 5.22 2.86
C GLU A 60 -13.79 4.43 1.90
N ARG A 61 -14.31 3.32 1.32
CA ARG A 61 -13.60 2.51 0.32
C ARG A 61 -13.35 3.26 -0.98
N PHE A 62 -13.95 4.42 -1.14
CA PHE A 62 -13.70 5.36 -2.23
C PHE A 62 -13.01 6.64 -1.75
N GLY A 63 -12.53 6.64 -0.51
CA GLY A 63 -11.85 7.79 0.11
C GLY A 63 -12.79 8.92 0.54
N TRP A 64 -14.10 8.65 0.66
CA TRP A 64 -15.08 9.62 1.15
C TRP A 64 -15.38 9.36 2.62
N PHE A 65 -14.90 10.23 3.49
CA PHE A 65 -15.15 10.27 4.93
C PHE A 65 -14.74 11.64 5.46
N ASP A 66 -15.30 12.02 6.60
CA ASP A 66 -14.93 13.26 7.27
C ASP A 66 -13.76 13.01 8.20
N ALA A 67 -12.75 13.88 8.11
CA ALA A 67 -11.58 13.85 8.97
C ALA A 67 -10.96 15.24 9.04
N ASP A 68 -10.70 15.71 10.27
CA ASP A 68 -9.92 16.90 10.55
C ASP A 68 -8.53 16.48 11.06
N ILE A 69 -7.69 15.99 10.14
CA ILE A 69 -6.34 15.51 10.43
C ILE A 69 -5.33 16.44 9.79
N ARG A 70 -4.44 17.03 10.59
CA ARG A 70 -3.37 17.92 10.12
C ARG A 70 -2.17 17.13 9.62
N SER A 71 -1.82 16.06 10.34
CA SER A 71 -0.74 15.13 10.02
C SER A 71 -1.02 13.81 10.74
N SER A 72 -0.58 12.68 10.18
CA SER A 72 -0.79 11.38 10.81
C SER A 72 0.37 10.41 10.65
N ILE A 73 0.42 9.44 11.56
CA ILE A 73 1.13 8.17 11.41
C ILE A 73 0.09 7.15 10.97
N TRP A 74 0.27 6.55 9.80
CA TRP A 74 -0.71 5.64 9.25
C TRP A 74 -0.23 4.18 9.32
N VAL A 75 -1.05 3.32 9.92
CA VAL A 75 -0.82 1.86 9.99
C VAL A 75 -1.95 1.15 9.23
N HIS A 76 -1.58 0.29 8.30
CA HIS A 76 -2.52 -0.54 7.54
C HIS A 76 -2.42 -2.01 7.95
N ALA A 77 -3.55 -2.60 8.36
CA ALA A 77 -3.68 -4.02 8.69
C ALA A 77 -5.03 -4.53 8.16
N VAL A 78 -5.01 -5.44 7.20
CA VAL A 78 -6.23 -5.88 6.47
C VAL A 78 -7.23 -6.58 7.38
N SER A 79 -6.74 -7.46 8.23
CA SER A 79 -7.54 -8.43 8.99
C SER A 79 -7.34 -8.32 10.50
N VAL A 80 -8.14 -9.08 11.25
CA VAL A 80 -7.98 -9.23 12.71
C VAL A 80 -6.61 -9.78 13.08
N GLY A 81 -6.09 -10.74 12.29
CA GLY A 81 -4.78 -11.37 12.54
C GLY A 81 -3.65 -10.34 12.42
N GLU A 82 -3.63 -9.61 11.31
CA GLU A 82 -2.65 -8.55 11.04
C GLU A 82 -2.75 -7.41 12.07
N PHE A 83 -3.96 -6.99 12.44
CA PHE A 83 -4.16 -5.99 13.47
C PHE A 83 -3.61 -6.45 14.83
N ASN A 84 -3.86 -7.71 15.22
CA ASN A 84 -3.29 -8.24 16.46
C ASN A 84 -1.75 -8.28 16.41
N ALA A 85 -1.17 -8.64 15.27
CA ALA A 85 0.29 -8.60 15.07
C ALA A 85 0.85 -7.17 15.09
N ALA A 86 0.07 -6.19 14.61
CA ALA A 86 0.46 -4.77 14.61
C ALA A 86 0.32 -4.11 16.00
N MET A 87 -0.41 -4.69 16.94
CA MET A 87 -0.73 -4.05 18.23
C MET A 87 0.50 -3.59 19.03
N PRO A 88 1.57 -4.39 19.20
CA PRO A 88 2.76 -3.91 19.91
C PRO A 88 3.39 -2.68 19.24
N LEU A 89 3.43 -2.66 17.91
CA LEU A 89 3.95 -1.53 17.14
C LEU A 89 3.05 -0.29 17.28
N ILE A 90 1.73 -0.46 17.20
CA ILE A 90 0.76 0.64 17.37
C ILE A 90 0.89 1.24 18.77
N GLU A 91 0.98 0.42 19.83
CA GLU A 91 1.14 0.91 21.20
C GLU A 91 2.47 1.65 21.38
N ALA A 92 3.55 1.14 20.83
CA ALA A 92 4.86 1.82 20.86
C ALA A 92 4.83 3.17 20.12
N LEU A 93 4.18 3.22 18.95
CA LEU A 93 4.03 4.46 18.18
C LEU A 93 3.15 5.48 18.89
N LEU A 94 2.05 5.06 19.53
CA LEU A 94 1.20 5.93 20.33
C LEU A 94 1.93 6.51 21.54
N ALA A 95 2.79 5.71 22.20
CA ALA A 95 3.58 6.17 23.32
C ALA A 95 4.72 7.13 22.89
N ALA A 96 5.37 6.84 21.75
CA ALA A 96 6.46 7.66 21.23
C ALA A 96 5.98 8.98 20.60
N HIS A 97 4.74 9.01 20.11
CA HIS A 97 4.18 10.14 19.37
C HIS A 97 2.79 10.56 19.91
N PRO A 98 2.69 11.00 21.16
CA PRO A 98 1.40 11.28 21.83
C PRO A 98 0.62 12.44 21.21
N ASN A 99 1.32 13.32 20.48
CA ASN A 99 0.71 14.49 19.82
C ASN A 99 0.34 14.25 18.35
N ASP A 100 0.68 13.08 17.79
CA ASP A 100 0.36 12.75 16.40
C ASP A 100 -0.97 11.99 16.31
N THR A 101 -1.74 12.28 15.28
CA THR A 101 -2.93 11.47 14.98
C THR A 101 -2.49 10.11 14.45
N MET A 102 -2.84 9.04 15.16
CA MET A 102 -2.67 7.68 14.66
C MET A 102 -3.87 7.30 13.80
N VAL A 103 -3.62 6.95 12.55
CA VAL A 103 -4.64 6.41 11.64
C VAL A 103 -4.43 4.92 11.45
N VAL A 104 -5.46 4.13 11.71
CA VAL A 104 -5.44 2.68 11.46
C VAL A 104 -6.45 2.34 10.38
N THR A 105 -6.02 1.67 9.32
CA THR A 105 -6.93 1.21 8.25
C THR A 105 -7.05 -0.30 8.22
N THR A 106 -8.27 -0.77 7.92
CA THR A 106 -8.56 -2.19 7.68
C THR A 106 -9.33 -2.36 6.37
N ILE A 107 -9.54 -3.61 5.92
CA ILE A 107 -10.40 -3.93 4.77
C ILE A 107 -11.65 -4.68 5.22
N THR A 108 -11.56 -5.49 6.28
CA THR A 108 -12.66 -6.34 6.74
C THR A 108 -13.49 -5.70 7.86
N PRO A 109 -14.82 -5.92 7.90
CA PRO A 109 -15.66 -5.44 9.01
C PRO A 109 -15.21 -5.95 10.37
N THR A 110 -14.81 -7.22 10.46
CA THR A 110 -14.30 -7.82 11.70
C THR A 110 -12.99 -7.17 12.16
N GLY A 111 -12.09 -6.82 11.22
CA GLY A 111 -10.89 -6.02 11.50
C GLY A 111 -11.26 -4.64 12.04
N SER A 112 -12.22 -3.97 11.39
CA SER A 112 -12.74 -2.67 11.82
C SER A 112 -13.30 -2.71 13.25
N GLU A 113 -14.17 -3.67 13.54
CA GLU A 113 -14.76 -3.87 14.88
C GLU A 113 -13.67 -4.13 15.92
N ARG A 114 -12.64 -4.89 15.57
CA ARG A 114 -11.51 -5.19 16.46
C ARG A 114 -10.71 -3.94 16.80
N VAL A 115 -10.40 -3.10 15.80
CA VAL A 115 -9.70 -1.82 16.00
C VAL A 115 -10.51 -0.92 16.92
N VAL A 116 -11.79 -0.69 16.61
CA VAL A 116 -12.68 0.19 17.40
C VAL A 116 -12.80 -0.32 18.82
N LYS A 117 -13.01 -1.63 19.02
CA LYS A 117 -13.13 -2.23 20.36
C LYS A 117 -11.83 -2.10 21.18
N ARG A 118 -10.67 -2.21 20.54
CA ARG A 118 -9.37 -2.26 21.26
C ARG A 118 -8.77 -0.89 21.49
N LEU A 119 -8.88 0.01 20.53
CA LEU A 119 -8.20 1.31 20.55
C LEU A 119 -9.15 2.49 20.76
N GLY A 120 -10.44 2.34 20.43
CA GLY A 120 -11.45 3.38 20.63
C GLY A 120 -11.04 4.72 20.00
N SER A 121 -11.14 5.78 20.78
CA SER A 121 -10.79 7.15 20.36
C SER A 121 -9.29 7.44 20.31
N ARG A 122 -8.43 6.49 20.70
CA ARG A 122 -6.98 6.64 20.64
C ARG A 122 -6.44 6.69 19.21
N VAL A 123 -7.24 6.21 18.25
CA VAL A 123 -6.89 6.20 16.83
C VAL A 123 -8.07 6.64 15.97
N PHE A 124 -7.77 7.22 14.81
CA PHE A 124 -8.76 7.41 13.76
C PHE A 124 -8.81 6.15 12.90
N HIS A 125 -9.95 5.46 12.90
CA HIS A 125 -10.12 4.25 12.09
C HIS A 125 -10.98 4.51 10.86
N VAL A 126 -10.49 4.09 9.69
CA VAL A 126 -11.16 4.17 8.39
C VAL A 126 -10.83 2.94 7.54
N TYR A 127 -11.73 2.55 6.62
CA TYR A 127 -11.40 1.51 5.64
C TYR A 127 -10.37 2.00 4.62
N LEU A 128 -9.42 1.12 4.25
CA LEU A 128 -8.52 1.40 3.14
C LEU A 128 -9.34 1.58 1.85
N PRO A 129 -9.07 2.63 1.07
CA PRO A 129 -9.73 2.78 -0.22
C PRO A 129 -9.28 1.70 -1.21
N TYR A 130 -10.13 1.41 -2.20
CA TYR A 130 -9.72 0.63 -3.36
C TYR A 130 -8.53 1.29 -4.06
N ASP A 131 -7.68 0.48 -4.70
CA ASP A 131 -6.44 0.94 -5.32
C ASP A 131 -6.70 1.72 -6.64
N LEU A 132 -7.61 2.68 -6.56
CA LEU A 132 -7.98 3.60 -7.61
C LEU A 132 -7.33 4.96 -7.37
N PRO A 133 -6.63 5.57 -8.33
CA PRO A 133 -5.92 6.84 -8.14
C PRO A 133 -6.81 7.94 -7.54
N SER A 134 -8.07 8.03 -7.97
CA SER A 134 -9.02 9.03 -7.45
C SER A 134 -9.40 8.78 -5.98
N ALA A 135 -9.58 7.52 -5.57
CA ALA A 135 -9.90 7.14 -4.20
C ALA A 135 -8.70 7.35 -3.26
N ILE A 136 -7.51 6.95 -3.72
CA ILE A 136 -6.25 7.17 -2.99
C ILE A 136 -5.98 8.66 -2.82
N LYS A 137 -6.14 9.49 -3.87
CA LYS A 137 -5.95 10.94 -3.77
C LYS A 137 -6.84 11.56 -2.69
N ARG A 138 -8.13 11.16 -2.65
CA ARG A 138 -9.06 11.64 -1.61
C ARG A 138 -8.66 11.18 -0.21
N PHE A 139 -8.25 9.92 -0.07
CA PHE A 139 -7.77 9.34 1.19
C PHE A 139 -6.54 10.10 1.69
N MET A 140 -5.51 10.24 0.86
CA MET A 140 -4.26 10.93 1.22
C MET A 140 -4.50 12.38 1.63
N ALA A 141 -5.41 13.09 0.92
CA ALA A 141 -5.76 14.47 1.25
C ALA A 141 -6.43 14.63 2.63
N ARG A 142 -7.12 13.58 3.12
CA ARG A 142 -7.80 13.59 4.43
C ARG A 142 -6.92 13.08 5.54
N VAL A 143 -6.19 11.99 5.30
CA VAL A 143 -5.34 11.33 6.30
C VAL A 143 -4.02 12.06 6.49
N LYS A 144 -3.47 12.68 5.43
CA LYS A 144 -2.20 13.43 5.41
C LYS A 144 -1.08 12.68 6.13
N PRO A 145 -0.75 11.44 5.71
CA PRO A 145 0.22 10.64 6.40
C PRO A 145 1.63 11.19 6.19
N ARG A 146 2.43 11.28 7.25
CA ARG A 146 3.87 11.57 7.17
C ARG A 146 4.71 10.30 7.06
N ILE A 147 4.17 9.17 7.50
CA ILE A 147 4.70 7.82 7.29
C ILE A 147 3.55 6.85 7.09
N ALA A 148 3.81 5.78 6.34
CA ALA A 148 2.90 4.66 6.14
C ALA A 148 3.56 3.35 6.61
N VAL A 149 2.93 2.63 7.51
CA VAL A 149 3.33 1.29 7.92
C VAL A 149 2.29 0.30 7.39
N VAL A 150 2.72 -0.63 6.57
CA VAL A 150 1.87 -1.65 5.93
C VAL A 150 2.24 -3.01 6.52
N MET A 151 1.25 -3.73 7.02
CA MET A 151 1.46 -5.06 7.60
C MET A 151 1.50 -6.13 6.52
N GLU A 152 2.37 -7.12 6.71
CA GLU A 152 2.51 -8.34 5.90
C GLU A 152 2.82 -8.07 4.40
N THR A 153 1.91 -8.44 3.48
CA THR A 153 2.19 -8.46 2.02
C THR A 153 1.16 -7.64 1.23
N GLU A 154 0.72 -6.52 1.75
CA GLU A 154 -0.28 -5.69 1.13
C GLU A 154 0.35 -4.70 0.12
N ILE A 155 0.73 -5.22 -1.07
CA ILE A 155 1.32 -4.41 -2.14
C ILE A 155 0.21 -3.90 -3.05
N TRP A 156 -0.12 -2.61 -2.91
CA TRP A 156 -1.12 -1.89 -3.70
C TRP A 156 -0.40 -0.88 -4.62
N PRO A 157 -0.22 -1.17 -5.92
CA PRO A 157 0.67 -0.39 -6.79
C PRO A 157 0.34 1.10 -6.84
N ASN A 158 -0.94 1.47 -7.04
CA ASN A 158 -1.28 2.89 -7.11
C ASN A 158 -1.07 3.61 -5.78
N LEU A 159 -1.32 2.93 -4.65
CA LEU A 159 -1.07 3.45 -3.31
C LEU A 159 0.41 3.70 -3.06
N TYR A 160 1.25 2.70 -3.39
CA TYR A 160 2.71 2.81 -3.22
C TYR A 160 3.30 3.93 -4.08
N PHE A 161 2.87 4.03 -5.34
CA PHE A 161 3.30 5.13 -6.20
C PHE A 161 2.78 6.49 -5.72
N ALA A 162 1.58 6.56 -5.13
CA ALA A 162 1.07 7.79 -4.56
C ALA A 162 1.86 8.22 -3.33
N CYS A 163 2.21 7.30 -2.42
CA CYS A 163 3.08 7.59 -1.28
C CYS A 163 4.45 8.08 -1.75
N ASN A 164 5.10 7.35 -2.67
CA ASN A 164 6.41 7.70 -3.20
C ASN A 164 6.42 9.08 -3.87
N SER A 165 5.42 9.37 -4.71
CA SER A 165 5.31 10.69 -5.39
C SER A 165 5.02 11.84 -4.43
N SER A 166 4.49 11.56 -3.25
CA SER A 166 4.22 12.52 -2.17
C SER A 166 5.33 12.59 -1.13
N GLY A 167 6.45 11.86 -1.32
CA GLY A 167 7.57 11.82 -0.38
C GLY A 167 7.23 11.13 0.95
N ILE A 168 6.20 10.27 0.99
CA ILE A 168 5.78 9.55 2.19
C ILE A 168 6.51 8.22 2.25
N PRO A 169 7.38 7.99 3.26
CA PRO A 169 8.09 6.74 3.43
C PRO A 169 7.12 5.60 3.78
N ILE A 170 7.34 4.45 3.15
CA ILE A 170 6.56 3.23 3.36
C ILE A 170 7.44 2.20 4.08
N PHE A 171 6.96 1.71 5.21
CA PHE A 171 7.57 0.62 5.98
C PHE A 171 6.68 -0.60 5.88
N ILE A 172 7.21 -1.72 5.38
CA ILE A 172 6.48 -2.99 5.40
C ILE A 172 6.92 -3.74 6.66
N ALA A 173 6.02 -3.90 7.61
CA ALA A 173 6.29 -4.53 8.89
C ALA A 173 5.73 -5.95 8.95
N ASN A 174 6.44 -6.86 9.63
CA ASN A 174 6.10 -8.28 9.68
C ASN A 174 5.91 -8.86 8.27
N ALA A 175 6.78 -8.46 7.34
CA ALA A 175 6.64 -8.73 5.92
C ALA A 175 6.71 -10.24 5.64
N ARG A 176 5.65 -10.78 5.03
CA ARG A 176 5.50 -12.20 4.74
C ARG A 176 5.10 -12.40 3.29
N LEU A 177 5.88 -13.14 2.53
CA LEU A 177 5.63 -13.41 1.12
C LEU A 177 5.76 -14.90 0.81
N SER A 178 4.66 -15.59 0.54
CA SER A 178 4.71 -17.00 0.17
C SER A 178 5.17 -17.21 -1.28
N GLU A 179 5.73 -18.38 -1.57
CA GLU A 179 6.06 -18.80 -2.95
C GLU A 179 4.82 -18.80 -3.86
N ARG A 180 3.66 -19.16 -3.30
CA ARG A 180 2.39 -19.12 -4.02
C ARG A 180 2.00 -17.71 -4.40
N SER A 181 2.16 -16.75 -3.48
CA SER A 181 1.87 -15.33 -3.73
C SER A 181 2.82 -14.75 -4.75
N LEU A 182 4.13 -15.02 -4.63
CA LEU A 182 5.14 -14.55 -5.56
C LEU A 182 4.86 -15.05 -6.99
N ARG A 183 4.54 -16.34 -7.15
CA ARG A 183 4.14 -16.90 -8.45
C ARG A 183 2.79 -16.37 -8.92
N GLY A 184 1.87 -16.10 -8.01
CA GLY A 184 0.53 -15.58 -8.28
C GLY A 184 0.52 -14.19 -8.91
N TYR A 185 1.58 -13.39 -8.77
CA TYR A 185 1.67 -12.10 -9.44
C TYR A 185 1.75 -12.22 -10.98
N GLY A 186 2.23 -13.34 -11.53
CA GLY A 186 2.19 -13.65 -12.95
C GLY A 186 2.60 -12.46 -13.85
N PRO A 187 1.74 -12.05 -14.81
CA PRO A 187 2.04 -10.91 -15.70
C PRO A 187 2.20 -9.58 -14.96
N ALA A 188 1.65 -9.45 -13.76
CA ALA A 188 1.75 -8.23 -12.94
C ALA A 188 3.07 -8.14 -12.16
N ILE A 189 3.94 -9.18 -12.17
CA ILE A 189 5.18 -9.24 -11.37
C ILE A 189 6.08 -8.01 -11.56
N ALA A 190 6.18 -7.49 -12.79
CA ALA A 190 6.99 -6.31 -13.07
C ALA A 190 6.43 -5.06 -12.40
N LEU A 191 5.12 -4.90 -12.37
CA LEU A 191 4.45 -3.78 -11.68
C LEU A 191 4.57 -3.92 -10.16
N MET A 192 4.42 -5.15 -9.62
CA MET A 192 4.59 -5.43 -8.18
C MET A 192 6.03 -5.14 -7.73
N ARG A 193 7.02 -5.47 -8.57
CA ARG A 193 8.43 -5.12 -8.35
C ARG A 193 8.62 -3.62 -8.26
N GLU A 194 8.11 -2.88 -9.24
CA GLU A 194 8.20 -1.42 -9.26
C GLU A 194 7.50 -0.79 -8.04
N ALA A 195 6.35 -1.33 -7.62
CA ALA A 195 5.64 -0.86 -6.44
C ALA A 195 6.42 -1.13 -5.15
N VAL A 196 6.89 -2.35 -4.93
CA VAL A 196 7.61 -2.71 -3.70
C VAL A 196 8.94 -1.96 -3.55
N GLN A 197 9.57 -1.58 -4.65
CA GLN A 197 10.79 -0.75 -4.64
C GLN A 197 10.55 0.66 -4.08
N CYS A 198 9.29 1.13 -4.06
CA CYS A 198 8.90 2.37 -3.38
C CYS A 198 8.96 2.26 -1.85
N ALA A 199 9.02 1.04 -1.29
CA ALA A 199 9.20 0.87 0.14
C ALA A 199 10.55 1.41 0.60
N THR A 200 10.54 2.05 1.76
CA THR A 200 11.74 2.57 2.42
C THR A 200 12.46 1.45 3.15
N LEU A 201 11.68 0.54 3.77
CA LEU A 201 12.20 -0.60 4.52
C LEU A 201 11.18 -1.74 4.50
N VAL A 202 11.68 -2.96 4.43
CA VAL A 202 10.92 -4.21 4.50
C VAL A 202 11.47 -5.06 5.64
N ALA A 203 10.76 -5.10 6.77
CA ALA A 203 11.11 -5.94 7.91
C ALA A 203 10.46 -7.33 7.72
N ALA A 204 11.23 -8.28 7.20
CA ALA A 204 10.77 -9.61 6.88
C ALA A 204 10.57 -10.48 8.13
N GLN A 205 9.52 -11.29 8.14
CA GLN A 205 9.23 -12.20 9.26
C GLN A 205 10.27 -13.32 9.40
N SER A 206 10.89 -13.72 8.29
CA SER A 206 11.87 -14.80 8.23
C SER A 206 12.89 -14.60 7.11
N HIS A 207 14.03 -15.28 7.19
CA HIS A 207 15.01 -15.32 6.09
C HIS A 207 14.40 -15.80 4.77
N GLY A 208 13.47 -16.74 4.80
CA GLY A 208 12.76 -17.21 3.61
C GLY A 208 11.86 -16.14 3.00
N ASP A 209 11.24 -15.28 3.83
CA ASP A 209 10.45 -14.16 3.35
C ASP A 209 11.36 -13.07 2.78
N ALA A 210 12.47 -12.74 3.43
CA ALA A 210 13.47 -11.80 2.93
C ALA A 210 13.99 -12.21 1.54
N GLU A 211 14.31 -13.50 1.36
CA GLU A 211 14.74 -14.03 0.06
C GLU A 211 13.67 -13.86 -1.03
N ARG A 212 12.41 -14.09 -0.70
CA ARG A 212 11.31 -13.89 -1.67
C ARG A 212 11.09 -12.42 -2.00
N PHE A 213 11.23 -11.51 -1.03
CA PHE A 213 11.20 -10.06 -1.30
C PHE A 213 12.39 -9.61 -2.16
N ARG A 214 13.60 -10.19 -1.94
CA ARG A 214 14.77 -9.96 -2.81
C ARG A 214 14.47 -10.41 -4.25
N ARG A 215 13.90 -11.60 -4.43
CA ARG A 215 13.48 -12.11 -5.74
C ARG A 215 12.36 -11.25 -6.36
N LEU A 216 11.50 -10.65 -5.56
CA LEU A 216 10.51 -9.68 -6.03
C LEU A 216 11.16 -8.37 -6.48
N GLY A 217 12.40 -8.06 -6.02
CA GLY A 217 13.19 -6.91 -6.45
C GLY A 217 13.39 -5.83 -5.41
N VAL A 218 13.21 -6.16 -4.12
CA VAL A 218 13.61 -5.28 -3.01
C VAL A 218 15.13 -5.30 -2.90
N ASN A 219 15.75 -4.13 -2.79
CA ASN A 219 17.18 -4.00 -2.59
C ASN A 219 17.61 -4.49 -1.21
N GLU A 220 18.83 -5.02 -1.08
CA GLU A 220 19.36 -5.59 0.16
C GLU A 220 19.42 -4.56 1.30
N ASP A 221 19.79 -3.34 1.00
CA ASP A 221 19.87 -2.22 1.95
C ASP A 221 18.53 -1.84 2.61
N LYS A 222 17.41 -2.29 1.99
CA LYS A 222 16.04 -2.08 2.49
C LYS A 222 15.45 -3.29 3.21
N LEU A 223 16.15 -4.44 3.21
CA LEU A 223 15.70 -5.68 3.84
C LEU A 223 16.28 -5.83 5.25
N GLN A 224 15.41 -6.15 6.20
CA GLN A 224 15.77 -6.51 7.58
C GLN A 224 15.02 -7.76 8.02
#